data_140a8c2aa86d0a25a495fde44640374f
#
_entry.id   140a8c2aa86d0a25a495fde44640374f
#
_cell.length_a   1.000
_cell.length_b   1.000
_cell.length_c   1.000
_cell.angle_alpha   90.00
_cell.angle_beta   90.00
_cell.angle_gamma   90.00
#
_symmetry.space_group_name_H-M   'P 1'
#
loop_
_entity.id
_entity.type
_entity.pdbx_description
1 polymer ?
#
loop_
_entity_poly.entity_id
_entity_poly.type
_entity_poly.pdbx_seq_one_letter_code
_entity_poly.pdbx_strand_id
1 'polypeptide(L)'
;MASSLLPDMPFIDFLRAIEPVEKRYPRNSVFVVITGGEPLLRNDLAECGRELRRHGFLWSIVTNGYAYDAAMHRKLMLAGMSSITVSLDGLRETHDAFRKRVGSFDRAMNAIDLIANEKNLPTYDIVTCVNPMNLSQLGEMKQMLIEHKVKAWRFFTIAPIGRAAMDDGLRLDGSQLKQLMDFIVATRKEGRIDAKFSCEAYLGKYDRKVRDWHYFCRAGINIGSVLADGSISACPNIDRRFAQGNIYSDNLIDVWDNKFEKFRNREWARCGVCANCREFKNCLGGAMHLHTVDSGEIMECHWRKLI
;
A
#
# COMPACT_ATOMS: atom_id res chain seq x y z
N MET A 1 -1.48 7.83 15.32
CA MET A 1 -1.37 8.62 14.08
C MET A 1 -1.81 10.04 14.36
N ALA A 2 -0.88 10.95 14.47
CA ALA A 2 -1.15 12.38 14.68
C ALA A 2 -1.21 13.16 13.34
N SER A 3 -1.33 12.50 12.21
CA SER A 3 -1.30 13.15 10.89
C SER A 3 -2.57 13.91 10.51
N SER A 4 -3.67 13.69 11.23
CA SER A 4 -4.95 14.39 10.91
C SER A 4 -4.98 15.87 11.30
N LEU A 5 -3.95 16.37 11.99
CA LEU A 5 -3.84 17.77 12.43
C LEU A 5 -2.78 18.56 11.66
N LEU A 6 -1.97 17.91 10.82
CA LEU A 6 -0.99 18.63 10.01
C LEU A 6 -1.66 19.12 8.72
N PRO A 7 -1.38 20.36 8.30
CA PRO A 7 -1.79 20.84 6.98
C PRO A 7 -1.13 20.00 5.88
N ASP A 8 -1.71 19.99 4.70
CA ASP A 8 -1.08 19.41 3.53
C ASP A 8 0.25 20.11 3.26
N MET A 9 1.29 19.31 3.00
CA MET A 9 2.58 19.86 2.57
C MET A 9 2.37 20.71 1.29
N PRO A 10 2.94 21.92 1.22
CA PRO A 10 2.97 22.66 -0.04
C PRO A 10 3.63 21.83 -1.12
N PHE A 11 2.96 21.65 -2.26
CA PHE A 11 3.47 20.75 -3.29
C PHE A 11 4.83 21.19 -3.87
N ILE A 12 5.09 22.48 -3.86
CA ILE A 12 6.37 23.04 -4.30
C ILE A 12 7.56 22.55 -3.45
N ASP A 13 7.33 22.28 -2.16
CA ASP A 13 8.38 21.75 -1.26
C ASP A 13 8.71 20.31 -1.64
N PHE A 14 7.68 19.52 -1.96
CA PHE A 14 7.88 18.16 -2.47
C PHE A 14 8.62 18.17 -3.82
N LEU A 15 8.24 19.06 -4.75
CA LEU A 15 8.93 19.18 -6.04
C LEU A 15 10.40 19.51 -5.89
N ARG A 16 10.74 20.46 -5.00
CA ARG A 16 12.14 20.80 -4.71
C ARG A 16 12.90 19.59 -4.13
N ALA A 17 12.26 18.83 -3.25
CA ALA A 17 12.87 17.65 -2.65
C ALA A 17 13.16 16.54 -3.67
N ILE A 18 12.34 16.38 -4.71
CA ILE A 18 12.52 15.35 -5.75
C ILE A 18 13.31 15.82 -6.97
N GLU A 19 13.69 17.09 -7.07
CA GLU A 19 14.53 17.61 -8.18
C GLU A 19 15.84 16.81 -8.37
N PRO A 20 16.58 16.41 -7.32
CA PRO A 20 17.74 15.53 -7.47
C PRO A 20 17.39 14.14 -8.03
N VAL A 21 16.19 13.64 -7.75
CA VAL A 21 15.69 12.37 -8.32
C VAL A 21 15.44 12.50 -9.81
N GLU A 22 14.83 13.59 -10.26
CA GLU A 22 14.64 13.90 -11.68
C GLU A 22 15.97 13.94 -12.45
N LYS A 23 16.99 14.54 -11.86
CA LYS A 23 18.33 14.64 -12.47
C LYS A 23 19.06 13.29 -12.55
N ARG A 24 18.79 12.39 -11.60
CA ARG A 24 19.50 11.11 -11.46
C ARG A 24 18.89 9.98 -12.29
N TYR A 25 17.57 9.96 -12.43
CA TYR A 25 16.86 8.83 -13.02
C TYR A 25 16.20 9.20 -14.36
N PRO A 26 16.12 8.26 -15.31
CA PRO A 26 15.45 8.51 -16.59
C PRO A 26 13.99 8.91 -16.41
N ARG A 27 13.46 9.72 -17.31
CA ARG A 27 12.04 10.09 -17.33
C ARG A 27 11.14 8.83 -17.34
N ASN A 28 10.06 8.87 -16.61
CA ASN A 28 9.08 7.79 -16.44
C ASN A 28 9.62 6.51 -15.77
N SER A 29 10.84 6.52 -15.20
CA SER A 29 11.37 5.37 -14.43
C SER A 29 11.03 5.44 -12.95
N VAL A 30 10.63 6.60 -12.43
CA VAL A 30 10.19 6.77 -11.03
C VAL A 30 8.69 7.00 -10.99
N PHE A 31 8.06 6.30 -10.07
CA PHE A 31 6.62 6.30 -9.88
C PHE A 31 6.26 6.95 -8.53
N VAL A 32 5.52 8.04 -8.57
CA VAL A 32 5.08 8.77 -7.37
C VAL A 32 3.66 8.33 -7.01
N VAL A 33 3.49 7.79 -5.82
CA VAL A 33 2.17 7.42 -5.28
C VAL A 33 1.75 8.47 -4.26
N ILE A 34 0.73 9.26 -4.60
CA ILE A 34 0.13 10.20 -3.66
C ILE A 34 -0.87 9.42 -2.80
N THR A 35 -0.57 9.34 -1.53
CA THR A 35 -1.39 8.67 -0.53
C THR A 35 -1.44 9.53 0.73
N GLY A 36 -1.92 9.01 1.83
CA GLY A 36 -1.99 9.75 3.08
C GLY A 36 -3.25 9.35 3.84
N GLY A 37 -4.03 10.32 4.34
CA GLY A 37 -5.38 10.04 4.81
C GLY A 37 -6.28 9.67 3.63
N GLU A 38 -6.64 10.69 2.84
CA GLU A 38 -7.37 10.53 1.58
C GLU A 38 -6.89 11.61 0.59
N PRO A 39 -6.22 11.25 -0.51
CA PRO A 39 -5.64 12.21 -1.43
C PRO A 39 -6.68 13.09 -2.15
N LEU A 40 -7.90 12.60 -2.33
CA LEU A 40 -8.98 13.35 -2.98
C LEU A 40 -9.50 14.55 -2.15
N LEU A 41 -9.10 14.66 -0.88
CA LEU A 41 -9.37 15.86 -0.07
C LEU A 41 -8.44 17.02 -0.40
N ARG A 42 -7.34 16.76 -1.10
CA ARG A 42 -6.41 17.78 -1.53
C ARG A 42 -6.96 18.55 -2.73
N ASN A 43 -7.16 19.85 -2.58
CA ASN A 43 -7.84 20.69 -3.59
C ASN A 43 -7.02 20.87 -4.88
N ASP A 44 -5.67 20.85 -4.78
CA ASP A 44 -4.72 21.00 -5.89
C ASP A 44 -4.18 19.68 -6.45
N LEU A 45 -4.79 18.53 -6.10
CA LEU A 45 -4.30 17.20 -6.49
C LEU A 45 -4.02 17.04 -7.99
N ALA A 46 -4.91 17.54 -8.85
CA ALA A 46 -4.72 17.45 -10.29
C ALA A 46 -3.56 18.36 -10.78
N GLU A 47 -3.32 19.47 -10.11
CA GLU A 47 -2.16 20.34 -10.36
C GLU A 47 -0.87 19.61 -10.00
N CYS A 48 -0.86 19.00 -8.81
CA CYS A 48 0.25 18.15 -8.38
C CYS A 48 0.58 17.08 -9.43
N GLY A 49 -0.45 16.41 -9.96
CA GLY A 49 -0.30 15.39 -11.00
C GLY A 49 0.29 15.94 -12.30
N ARG A 50 -0.19 17.09 -12.78
CA ARG A 50 0.36 17.75 -13.98
C ARG A 50 1.83 18.10 -13.82
N GLU A 51 2.19 18.68 -12.68
CA GLU A 51 3.57 19.03 -12.38
C GLU A 51 4.48 17.78 -12.32
N LEU A 52 4.05 16.70 -11.67
CA LEU A 52 4.79 15.43 -11.68
C LEU A 52 5.03 14.93 -13.11
N ARG A 53 4.01 14.97 -13.98
CA ARG A 53 4.14 14.56 -15.38
C ARG A 53 5.12 15.48 -16.16
N ARG A 54 5.06 16.78 -15.90
CA ARG A 54 5.97 17.76 -16.51
C ARG A 54 7.43 17.46 -16.15
N HIS A 55 7.68 17.12 -14.89
CA HIS A 55 8.98 16.71 -14.36
C HIS A 55 9.39 15.27 -14.72
N GLY A 56 8.57 14.54 -15.48
CA GLY A 56 8.92 13.21 -15.99
C GLY A 56 8.64 12.07 -15.01
N PHE A 57 7.80 12.29 -14.01
CA PHE A 57 7.35 11.23 -13.10
C PHE A 57 6.03 10.63 -13.56
N LEU A 58 5.91 9.32 -13.48
CA LEU A 58 4.61 8.66 -13.46
C LEU A 58 3.96 8.87 -12.09
N TRP A 59 2.63 8.96 -12.02
CA TRP A 59 1.98 9.15 -10.73
C TRP A 59 0.65 8.43 -10.60
N SER A 60 0.26 8.18 -9.36
CA SER A 60 -0.98 7.52 -8.99
C SER A 60 -1.50 7.99 -7.64
N ILE A 61 -2.71 7.51 -7.31
CA ILE A 61 -3.32 7.69 -5.99
C ILE A 61 -3.75 6.34 -5.40
N VAL A 62 -3.83 6.29 -4.06
CA VAL A 62 -4.54 5.25 -3.33
C VAL A 62 -5.68 5.94 -2.60
N THR A 63 -6.93 5.57 -2.91
CA THR A 63 -8.12 6.27 -2.43
C THR A 63 -9.18 5.32 -1.87
N ASN A 64 -10.00 5.84 -0.97
CA ASN A 64 -11.22 5.16 -0.52
C ASN A 64 -12.38 5.26 -1.55
N GLY A 65 -12.20 5.99 -2.64
CA GLY A 65 -13.17 6.16 -3.72
C GLY A 65 -14.35 7.10 -3.40
N TYR A 66 -14.51 7.56 -2.16
CA TYR A 66 -15.70 8.28 -1.71
C TYR A 66 -15.96 9.58 -2.50
N ALA A 67 -14.92 10.34 -2.78
CA ALA A 67 -14.98 11.60 -3.52
C ALA A 67 -14.63 11.43 -5.01
N TYR A 68 -14.52 10.20 -5.51
CA TYR A 68 -14.15 9.92 -6.89
C TYR A 68 -15.39 9.80 -7.77
N ASP A 69 -15.78 10.89 -8.40
CA ASP A 69 -16.86 10.95 -9.37
C ASP A 69 -16.35 11.11 -10.81
N ALA A 70 -17.26 11.17 -11.78
CA ALA A 70 -16.92 11.33 -13.20
C ALA A 70 -16.19 12.65 -13.51
N ALA A 71 -16.41 13.71 -12.75
CA ALA A 71 -15.71 14.99 -12.90
C ALA A 71 -14.27 14.87 -12.40
N MET A 72 -14.08 14.27 -11.21
CA MET A 72 -12.75 14.01 -10.64
C MET A 72 -11.98 13.03 -11.52
N HIS A 73 -12.62 11.96 -12.00
CA HIS A 73 -12.02 11.00 -12.94
C HIS A 73 -11.42 11.73 -14.16
N ARG A 74 -12.22 12.52 -14.88
CA ARG A 74 -11.75 13.29 -16.04
C ARG A 74 -10.60 14.24 -15.68
N LYS A 75 -10.73 14.94 -14.55
CA LYS A 75 -9.71 15.90 -14.08
C LYS A 75 -8.36 15.23 -13.84
N LEU A 76 -8.33 14.05 -13.20
CA LEU A 76 -7.10 13.32 -12.92
C LEU A 76 -6.53 12.61 -14.16
N MET A 77 -7.37 12.10 -15.06
CA MET A 77 -6.93 11.56 -16.35
C MET A 77 -6.25 12.66 -17.21
N LEU A 78 -6.86 13.85 -17.29
CA LEU A 78 -6.26 15.01 -17.99
C LEU A 78 -4.96 15.49 -17.31
N ALA A 79 -4.79 15.25 -16.03
CA ALA A 79 -3.54 15.50 -15.32
C ALA A 79 -2.47 14.42 -15.53
N GLY A 80 -2.77 13.39 -16.33
CA GLY A 80 -1.84 12.32 -16.70
C GLY A 80 -1.66 11.25 -15.63
N MET A 81 -2.70 10.98 -14.82
CA MET A 81 -2.68 9.89 -13.86
C MET A 81 -2.41 8.56 -14.58
N SER A 82 -1.43 7.80 -14.08
CA SER A 82 -0.96 6.56 -14.69
C SER A 82 -1.50 5.30 -14.00
N SER A 83 -1.97 5.45 -12.77
CA SER A 83 -2.55 4.35 -12.01
C SER A 83 -3.47 4.87 -10.90
N ILE A 84 -4.36 4.01 -10.43
CA ILE A 84 -5.20 4.25 -9.26
C ILE A 84 -5.44 2.95 -8.51
N THR A 85 -5.39 3.01 -7.19
CA THR A 85 -5.84 1.93 -6.31
C THR A 85 -7.10 2.38 -5.57
N VAL A 86 -8.19 1.61 -5.66
CA VAL A 86 -9.43 1.88 -4.92
C VAL A 86 -9.61 0.81 -3.84
N SER A 87 -9.92 1.25 -2.62
CA SER A 87 -10.17 0.35 -1.49
C SER A 87 -11.60 -0.15 -1.47
N LEU A 88 -11.77 -1.48 -1.35
CA LEU A 88 -13.07 -2.14 -1.14
C LEU A 88 -12.91 -3.24 -0.10
N ASP A 89 -13.47 -3.09 1.11
CA ASP A 89 -13.20 -3.96 2.25
C ASP A 89 -14.40 -4.82 2.68
N GLY A 90 -15.29 -5.15 1.78
CA GLY A 90 -16.43 -6.02 2.03
C GLY A 90 -17.58 -5.74 1.08
N LEU A 91 -18.64 -6.51 1.23
CA LEU A 91 -19.94 -6.18 0.67
C LEU A 91 -20.51 -4.94 1.40
N ARG A 92 -21.62 -4.40 0.89
CA ARG A 92 -22.21 -3.11 1.28
C ARG A 92 -22.16 -2.84 2.79
N GLU A 93 -22.80 -3.68 3.56
CA GLU A 93 -22.95 -3.47 5.00
C GLU A 93 -21.60 -3.55 5.73
N THR A 94 -20.78 -4.54 5.37
CA THR A 94 -19.45 -4.74 5.96
C THR A 94 -18.49 -3.61 5.59
N HIS A 95 -18.49 -3.19 4.33
CA HIS A 95 -17.65 -2.07 3.89
C HIS A 95 -18.03 -0.78 4.61
N ASP A 96 -19.33 -0.43 4.65
CA ASP A 96 -19.82 0.79 5.30
C ASP A 96 -19.52 0.78 6.81
N ALA A 97 -19.72 -0.37 7.47
CA ALA A 97 -19.40 -0.56 8.88
C ALA A 97 -17.89 -0.42 9.15
N PHE A 98 -17.04 -1.09 8.35
CA PHE A 98 -15.58 -1.02 8.48
C PHE A 98 -15.03 0.39 8.24
N ARG A 99 -15.55 1.07 7.24
CA ARG A 99 -15.19 2.47 6.91
C ARG A 99 -15.89 3.49 7.81
N LYS A 100 -16.81 3.04 8.67
CA LYS A 100 -17.62 3.88 9.58
C LYS A 100 -18.36 5.00 8.83
N ARG A 101 -18.87 4.69 7.65
CA ARG A 101 -19.58 5.66 6.82
C ARG A 101 -20.58 4.98 5.89
N VAL A 102 -21.87 5.18 6.15
CA VAL A 102 -22.97 4.72 5.31
C VAL A 102 -22.84 5.30 3.90
N GLY A 103 -23.03 4.47 2.88
CA GLY A 103 -22.93 4.85 1.46
C GLY A 103 -21.51 4.87 0.91
N SER A 104 -20.48 4.49 1.71
CA SER A 104 -19.10 4.41 1.21
C SER A 104 -18.92 3.29 0.20
N PHE A 105 -19.67 2.19 0.34
CA PHE A 105 -19.67 1.10 -0.63
C PHE A 105 -20.12 1.58 -2.03
N ASP A 106 -21.25 2.28 -2.13
CA ASP A 106 -21.76 2.77 -3.42
C ASP A 106 -20.80 3.75 -4.08
N ARG A 107 -20.15 4.59 -3.27
CA ARG A 107 -19.14 5.52 -3.78
C ARG A 107 -17.89 4.77 -4.29
N ALA A 108 -17.41 3.79 -3.56
CA ALA A 108 -16.28 2.96 -4.00
C ALA A 108 -16.63 2.18 -5.28
N MET A 109 -17.82 1.59 -5.37
CA MET A 109 -18.28 0.88 -6.58
C MET A 109 -18.42 1.81 -7.78
N ASN A 110 -18.93 3.02 -7.60
CA ASN A 110 -18.94 4.01 -8.68
C ASN A 110 -17.51 4.36 -9.17
N ALA A 111 -16.57 4.52 -8.25
CA ALA A 111 -15.17 4.75 -8.61
C ALA A 111 -14.58 3.55 -9.38
N ILE A 112 -14.88 2.33 -8.94
CA ILE A 112 -14.47 1.07 -9.59
C ILE A 112 -15.03 0.98 -11.01
N ASP A 113 -16.31 1.30 -11.23
CA ASP A 113 -16.91 1.30 -12.55
C ASP A 113 -16.26 2.31 -13.50
N LEU A 114 -15.94 3.50 -13.01
CA LEU A 114 -15.26 4.53 -13.79
C LEU A 114 -13.88 4.04 -14.26
N ILE A 115 -13.06 3.50 -13.35
CA ILE A 115 -11.70 3.06 -13.69
C ILE A 115 -11.67 1.76 -14.50
N ALA A 116 -12.58 0.82 -14.25
CA ALA A 116 -12.63 -0.46 -14.97
C ALA A 116 -13.05 -0.29 -16.44
N ASN A 117 -13.78 0.78 -16.76
CA ASN A 117 -14.20 1.10 -18.13
C ASN A 117 -13.28 2.14 -18.81
N GLU A 118 -12.27 2.71 -18.12
CA GLU A 118 -11.35 3.68 -18.70
C GLU A 118 -10.25 3.00 -19.53
N LYS A 119 -10.27 3.23 -20.84
CA LYS A 119 -9.31 2.61 -21.78
C LYS A 119 -7.91 3.23 -21.75
N ASN A 120 -7.82 4.49 -21.35
CA ASN A 120 -6.56 5.24 -21.33
C ASN A 120 -5.84 5.17 -19.98
N LEU A 121 -6.40 4.50 -18.99
CA LEU A 121 -5.75 4.27 -17.71
C LEU A 121 -4.81 3.06 -17.83
N PRO A 122 -3.48 3.25 -17.75
CA PRO A 122 -2.52 2.17 -18.01
C PRO A 122 -2.65 0.99 -17.05
N THR A 123 -2.92 1.28 -15.77
CA THR A 123 -3.11 0.24 -14.76
C THR A 123 -3.98 0.73 -13.62
N TYR A 124 -4.64 -0.21 -12.96
CA TYR A 124 -5.37 0.03 -11.71
C TYR A 124 -5.47 -1.28 -10.93
N ASP A 125 -5.76 -1.19 -9.65
CA ASP A 125 -6.16 -2.34 -8.85
C ASP A 125 -7.19 -1.96 -7.78
N ILE A 126 -7.94 -2.96 -7.35
CA ILE A 126 -8.77 -2.89 -6.16
C ILE A 126 -7.98 -3.50 -5.02
N VAL A 127 -8.02 -2.87 -3.85
CA VAL A 127 -7.36 -3.39 -2.66
C VAL A 127 -8.36 -3.69 -1.56
N THR A 128 -8.22 -4.87 -0.96
CA THR A 128 -9.02 -5.30 0.19
C THR A 128 -8.10 -5.57 1.37
N CYS A 129 -8.40 -4.91 2.50
CA CYS A 129 -7.78 -5.20 3.78
C CYS A 129 -8.58 -6.32 4.45
N VAL A 130 -8.09 -7.56 4.31
CA VAL A 130 -8.80 -8.75 4.77
C VAL A 130 -8.71 -8.88 6.29
N ASN A 131 -9.87 -9.12 6.90
CA ASN A 131 -10.05 -9.28 8.33
C ASN A 131 -11.21 -10.27 8.60
N PRO A 132 -11.48 -10.69 9.84
CA PRO A 132 -12.52 -11.66 10.12
C PRO A 132 -13.94 -11.26 9.67
N MET A 133 -14.23 -9.95 9.53
CA MET A 133 -15.56 -9.49 9.12
C MET A 133 -15.83 -9.72 7.62
N ASN A 134 -14.79 -9.69 6.77
CA ASN A 134 -14.95 -9.78 5.31
C ASN A 134 -14.39 -11.07 4.68
N LEU A 135 -13.65 -11.89 5.43
CA LEU A 135 -13.01 -13.10 4.90
C LEU A 135 -14.02 -14.06 4.25
N SER A 136 -15.18 -14.28 4.85
CA SER A 136 -16.24 -15.14 4.29
C SER A 136 -16.91 -14.57 3.05
N GLN A 137 -16.78 -13.27 2.81
CA GLN A 137 -17.41 -12.57 1.68
C GLN A 137 -16.55 -12.56 0.41
N LEU A 138 -15.29 -12.99 0.48
CA LEU A 138 -14.34 -12.88 -0.65
C LEU A 138 -14.83 -13.58 -1.93
N GLY A 139 -15.59 -14.69 -1.78
CA GLY A 139 -16.18 -15.39 -2.93
C GLY A 139 -17.21 -14.54 -3.68
N GLU A 140 -18.12 -13.91 -2.94
CA GLU A 140 -19.15 -13.04 -3.50
C GLU A 140 -18.54 -11.73 -4.03
N MET A 141 -17.60 -11.13 -3.29
CA MET A 141 -16.84 -9.97 -3.76
C MET A 141 -16.11 -10.26 -5.08
N LYS A 142 -15.50 -11.47 -5.22
CA LYS A 142 -14.87 -11.88 -6.48
C LYS A 142 -15.83 -11.85 -7.65
N GLN A 143 -17.01 -12.46 -7.50
CA GLN A 143 -18.01 -12.48 -8.55
C GLN A 143 -18.47 -11.07 -8.93
N MET A 144 -18.79 -10.25 -7.94
CA MET A 144 -19.15 -8.85 -8.15
C MET A 144 -18.06 -8.08 -8.89
N LEU A 145 -16.80 -8.19 -8.49
CA LEU A 145 -15.69 -7.49 -9.15
C LEU A 145 -15.51 -7.95 -10.61
N ILE A 146 -15.69 -9.24 -10.89
CA ILE A 146 -15.65 -9.77 -12.26
C ILE A 146 -16.79 -9.22 -13.12
N GLU A 147 -18.02 -9.15 -12.60
CA GLU A 147 -19.18 -8.55 -13.26
C GLU A 147 -18.96 -7.08 -13.60
N HIS A 148 -18.28 -6.34 -12.69
CA HIS A 148 -17.84 -4.96 -12.90
C HIS A 148 -16.55 -4.85 -13.73
N LYS A 149 -16.08 -5.92 -14.38
CA LYS A 149 -14.92 -5.96 -15.30
C LYS A 149 -13.59 -5.59 -14.65
N VAL A 150 -13.47 -5.75 -13.34
CA VAL A 150 -12.22 -5.53 -12.62
C VAL A 150 -11.19 -6.57 -13.03
N LYS A 151 -9.97 -6.12 -13.36
CA LYS A 151 -8.88 -6.96 -13.84
C LYS A 151 -7.87 -7.35 -12.75
N ALA A 152 -7.68 -6.51 -11.74
CA ALA A 152 -6.67 -6.72 -10.71
C ALA A 152 -7.24 -6.49 -9.30
N TRP A 153 -6.96 -7.44 -8.41
CA TRP A 153 -7.41 -7.40 -7.02
C TRP A 153 -6.28 -7.80 -6.08
N ARG A 154 -5.91 -6.90 -5.17
CA ARG A 154 -4.81 -7.08 -4.25
C ARG A 154 -5.30 -7.17 -2.81
N PHE A 155 -4.65 -8.04 -2.04
CA PHE A 155 -5.02 -8.31 -0.65
C PHE A 155 -3.92 -7.86 0.30
N PHE A 156 -4.35 -7.27 1.40
CA PHE A 156 -3.57 -7.00 2.60
C PHE A 156 -4.23 -7.68 3.80
N THR A 157 -3.47 -7.86 4.87
CA THR A 157 -4.02 -8.12 6.20
C THR A 157 -3.90 -6.89 7.08
N ILE A 158 -4.51 -6.90 8.24
CA ILE A 158 -4.40 -5.79 9.19
C ILE A 158 -3.16 -6.00 10.04
N ALA A 159 -2.20 -5.09 9.92
CA ALA A 159 -1.02 -5.05 10.76
C ALA A 159 -1.33 -4.47 12.15
N PRO A 160 -0.68 -4.95 13.24
CA PRO A 160 -0.92 -4.50 14.62
C PRO A 160 -0.26 -3.13 14.88
N ILE A 161 -0.63 -2.11 14.08
CA ILE A 161 -0.09 -0.75 14.18
C ILE A 161 -1.21 0.29 14.23
N GLY A 162 -0.90 1.44 14.84
CA GLY A 162 -1.85 2.54 14.96
C GLY A 162 -3.12 2.11 15.70
N ARG A 163 -4.29 2.41 15.15
CA ARG A 163 -5.60 2.05 15.75
C ARG A 163 -5.83 0.54 15.83
N ALA A 164 -5.31 -0.21 14.87
CA ALA A 164 -5.46 -1.67 14.83
C ALA A 164 -4.62 -2.40 15.88
N ALA A 165 -3.63 -1.74 16.49
CA ALA A 165 -2.88 -2.29 17.61
C ALA A 165 -3.75 -2.48 18.88
N MET A 166 -4.88 -1.79 18.96
CA MET A 166 -5.81 -1.83 20.09
C MET A 166 -6.97 -2.81 19.90
N ASP A 167 -7.03 -3.51 18.76
CA ASP A 167 -8.13 -4.41 18.42
C ASP A 167 -7.60 -5.68 17.74
N ASP A 168 -7.37 -6.70 18.57
CA ASP A 168 -6.91 -8.01 18.11
C ASP A 168 -7.97 -8.75 17.28
N GLY A 169 -9.25 -8.42 17.44
CA GLY A 169 -10.36 -9.00 16.68
C GLY A 169 -10.33 -8.68 15.18
N LEU A 170 -9.53 -7.72 14.78
CA LEU A 170 -9.35 -7.38 13.34
C LEU A 170 -8.27 -8.22 12.66
N ARG A 171 -7.47 -8.99 13.39
CA ARG A 171 -6.38 -9.79 12.83
C ARG A 171 -6.82 -11.20 12.49
N LEU A 172 -6.34 -11.70 11.36
CA LEU A 172 -6.56 -13.10 10.99
C LEU A 172 -5.73 -14.03 11.88
N ASP A 173 -6.35 -15.10 12.38
CA ASP A 173 -5.61 -16.23 12.96
C ASP A 173 -4.93 -17.09 11.86
N GLY A 174 -4.26 -18.17 12.27
CA GLY A 174 -3.54 -19.04 11.32
C GLY A 174 -4.48 -19.77 10.34
N SER A 175 -5.66 -20.21 10.81
CA SER A 175 -6.65 -20.88 9.97
C SER A 175 -7.25 -19.91 8.94
N GLN A 176 -7.62 -18.72 9.40
CA GLN A 176 -8.16 -17.66 8.56
C GLN A 176 -7.13 -17.15 7.53
N LEU A 177 -5.86 -16.99 7.94
CA LEU A 177 -4.79 -16.63 7.02
C LEU A 177 -4.58 -17.72 5.96
N LYS A 178 -4.62 -18.99 6.36
CA LYS A 178 -4.54 -20.12 5.42
C LYS A 178 -5.72 -20.11 4.44
N GLN A 179 -6.95 -19.87 4.92
CA GLN A 179 -8.14 -19.74 4.08
C GLN A 179 -7.98 -18.62 3.04
N LEU A 180 -7.46 -17.45 3.44
CA LEU A 180 -7.14 -16.37 2.52
C LEU A 180 -6.12 -16.79 1.46
N MET A 181 -5.03 -17.44 1.86
CA MET A 181 -4.01 -17.91 0.92
C MET A 181 -4.59 -18.93 -0.08
N ASP A 182 -5.35 -19.90 0.39
CA ASP A 182 -5.99 -20.91 -0.47
C ASP A 182 -6.99 -20.25 -1.44
N PHE A 183 -7.76 -19.25 -0.98
CA PHE A 183 -8.66 -18.44 -1.83
C PHE A 183 -7.89 -17.72 -2.96
N ILE A 184 -6.78 -17.06 -2.64
CA ILE A 184 -5.97 -16.36 -3.65
C ILE A 184 -5.41 -17.37 -4.66
N VAL A 185 -4.87 -18.50 -4.20
CA VAL A 185 -4.35 -19.57 -5.09
C VAL A 185 -5.44 -20.07 -6.04
N ALA A 186 -6.65 -20.36 -5.53
CA ALA A 186 -7.77 -20.80 -6.35
C ALA A 186 -8.20 -19.73 -7.36
N THR A 187 -8.32 -18.48 -6.93
CA THR A 187 -8.70 -17.36 -7.81
C THR A 187 -7.67 -17.12 -8.91
N ARG A 188 -6.38 -17.20 -8.61
CA ARG A 188 -5.31 -17.12 -9.62
C ARG A 188 -5.38 -18.28 -10.63
N LYS A 189 -5.70 -19.49 -10.18
CA LYS A 189 -5.86 -20.66 -11.06
C LYS A 189 -7.06 -20.51 -12.00
N GLU A 190 -8.14 -19.89 -11.55
CA GLU A 190 -9.31 -19.58 -12.40
C GLU A 190 -8.96 -18.57 -13.52
N GLY A 191 -8.04 -17.64 -13.27
CA GLY A 191 -7.54 -16.68 -14.27
C GLY A 191 -8.53 -15.60 -14.71
N ARG A 192 -9.67 -15.43 -14.01
CA ARG A 192 -10.71 -14.45 -14.37
C ARG A 192 -10.42 -13.04 -13.84
N ILE A 193 -9.65 -12.95 -12.77
CA ILE A 193 -9.17 -11.71 -12.14
C ILE A 193 -7.76 -11.95 -11.62
N ASP A 194 -6.85 -11.01 -11.81
CA ASP A 194 -5.46 -11.09 -11.31
C ASP A 194 -5.42 -10.81 -9.81
N ALA A 195 -5.49 -11.87 -9.01
CA ALA A 195 -5.51 -11.81 -7.55
C ALA A 195 -4.08 -11.93 -6.99
N LYS A 196 -3.67 -10.98 -6.12
CA LYS A 196 -2.32 -10.99 -5.53
C LYS A 196 -2.32 -10.61 -4.06
N PHE A 197 -1.55 -11.36 -3.27
CA PHE A 197 -1.19 -10.90 -1.93
C PHE A 197 -0.07 -9.85 -2.01
N SER A 198 -0.16 -8.82 -1.19
CA SER A 198 0.76 -7.69 -1.20
C SER A 198 2.17 -8.04 -0.67
N CYS A 199 3.08 -7.05 -0.66
CA CYS A 199 4.45 -7.17 -0.15
C CYS A 199 4.55 -7.09 1.39
N GLU A 200 3.55 -7.59 2.10
CA GLU A 200 3.38 -7.41 3.53
C GLU A 200 4.20 -8.40 4.36
N ALA A 201 4.31 -9.65 3.91
CA ALA A 201 4.96 -10.70 4.66
C ALA A 201 5.50 -11.83 3.78
N TYR A 202 6.49 -12.58 4.32
CA TYR A 202 6.92 -13.86 3.76
C TYR A 202 5.94 -14.97 4.16
N LEU A 203 5.55 -15.79 3.19
CA LEU A 203 4.46 -16.77 3.31
C LEU A 203 4.93 -18.22 3.07
N GLY A 204 6.24 -18.46 3.00
CA GLY A 204 6.80 -19.79 2.80
C GLY A 204 6.31 -20.44 1.49
N LYS A 205 5.70 -21.63 1.61
CA LYS A 205 5.21 -22.40 0.45
C LYS A 205 4.13 -21.71 -0.39
N TYR A 206 3.48 -20.69 0.16
CA TYR A 206 2.47 -19.90 -0.56
C TYR A 206 3.08 -18.76 -1.38
N ASP A 207 4.30 -18.35 -1.09
CA ASP A 207 4.85 -17.08 -1.58
C ASP A 207 4.72 -16.92 -3.10
N ARG A 208 5.20 -17.88 -3.90
CA ARG A 208 5.09 -17.83 -5.36
C ARG A 208 3.70 -18.20 -5.91
N LYS A 209 2.81 -18.71 -5.07
CA LYS A 209 1.45 -19.09 -5.49
C LYS A 209 0.48 -17.92 -5.42
N VAL A 210 0.75 -16.95 -4.54
CA VAL A 210 -0.12 -15.80 -4.27
C VAL A 210 0.43 -14.47 -4.77
N ARG A 211 1.64 -14.47 -5.38
CA ARG A 211 2.28 -13.30 -6.02
C ARG A 211 3.24 -13.75 -7.13
N ASP A 212 3.69 -12.83 -7.96
CA ASP A 212 4.48 -13.18 -9.16
C ASP A 212 5.98 -13.30 -8.89
N TRP A 213 6.47 -12.79 -7.78
CA TRP A 213 7.89 -12.79 -7.39
C TRP A 213 8.10 -13.23 -5.95
N HIS A 214 9.35 -13.54 -5.61
CA HIS A 214 9.71 -13.79 -4.22
C HIS A 214 9.46 -12.57 -3.35
N TYR A 215 9.02 -12.85 -2.13
CA TYR A 215 8.90 -11.83 -1.11
C TYR A 215 10.23 -11.12 -0.84
N PHE A 216 10.17 -9.82 -0.79
CA PHE A 216 11.11 -8.95 -0.07
C PHE A 216 10.39 -7.67 0.34
N CYS A 217 10.76 -7.11 1.49
CA CYS A 217 10.24 -5.80 1.89
C CYS A 217 10.90 -4.72 1.03
N ARG A 218 10.10 -3.99 0.27
CA ARG A 218 10.57 -2.98 -0.70
C ARG A 218 11.05 -1.69 -0.06
N ALA A 219 10.72 -1.48 1.24
CA ALA A 219 11.08 -0.28 1.98
C ALA A 219 12.60 -0.05 2.00
N GLY A 220 13.05 1.10 1.53
CA GLY A 220 14.45 1.50 1.46
C GLY A 220 15.28 0.80 0.38
N ILE A 221 14.68 -0.12 -0.40
CA ILE A 221 15.32 -0.82 -1.51
C ILE A 221 14.90 -0.18 -2.84
N ASN A 222 13.61 -0.08 -3.09
CA ASN A 222 13.04 0.59 -4.26
C ASN A 222 11.78 1.43 -3.94
N ILE A 223 11.49 1.63 -2.65
CA ILE A 223 10.45 2.52 -2.16
C ILE A 223 11.08 3.45 -1.12
N GLY A 224 10.88 4.75 -1.32
CA GLY A 224 11.10 5.81 -0.35
C GLY A 224 9.81 6.60 -0.17
N SER A 225 9.70 7.34 0.93
CA SER A 225 8.53 8.16 1.23
C SER A 225 8.93 9.50 1.79
N VAL A 226 8.23 10.54 1.37
CA VAL A 226 8.19 11.83 2.05
C VAL A 226 6.84 11.94 2.75
N LEU A 227 6.86 12.14 4.06
CA LEU A 227 5.65 12.26 4.87
C LEU A 227 5.16 13.72 4.90
N ALA A 228 3.94 13.96 5.39
CA ALA A 228 3.31 15.29 5.42
C ALA A 228 4.09 16.34 6.22
N ASP A 229 4.91 15.93 7.18
CA ASP A 229 5.81 16.79 7.96
C ASP A 229 7.21 16.95 7.33
N GLY A 230 7.41 16.49 6.11
CA GLY A 230 8.70 16.50 5.41
C GLY A 230 9.63 15.34 5.78
N SER A 231 9.27 14.49 6.73
CA SER A 231 10.12 13.36 7.12
C SER A 231 10.39 12.42 5.95
N ILE A 232 11.65 12.02 5.77
CA ILE A 232 12.10 11.06 4.77
C ILE A 232 12.12 9.67 5.42
N SER A 233 11.27 8.78 4.94
CA SER A 233 11.15 7.41 5.42
C SER A 233 11.22 6.41 4.26
N ALA A 234 11.36 5.14 4.57
CA ALA A 234 11.43 4.09 3.56
C ALA A 234 10.04 3.61 3.08
N CYS A 235 8.97 3.87 3.85
CA CYS A 235 7.60 3.51 3.50
C CYS A 235 6.62 4.29 4.40
N PRO A 236 5.45 4.72 3.91
CA PRO A 236 4.49 5.48 4.72
C PRO A 236 3.87 4.67 5.88
N ASN A 237 3.94 3.34 5.82
CA ASN A 237 3.37 2.44 6.83
C ASN A 237 4.35 2.09 7.97
N ILE A 238 5.57 2.59 7.95
CA ILE A 238 6.58 2.35 8.98
C ILE A 238 6.41 3.37 10.12
N ASP A 239 6.73 2.97 11.35
CA ASP A 239 6.76 3.89 12.50
C ASP A 239 7.64 5.11 12.18
N ARG A 240 7.15 6.31 12.50
CA ARG A 240 7.85 7.58 12.20
C ARG A 240 9.24 7.67 12.82
N ARG A 241 9.50 6.98 13.91
CA ARG A 241 10.83 6.89 14.54
C ARG A 241 11.87 6.22 13.65
N PHE A 242 11.46 5.56 12.57
CA PHE A 242 12.38 5.06 11.53
C PHE A 242 12.70 6.10 10.44
N ALA A 243 12.19 7.33 10.51
CA ALA A 243 12.56 8.38 9.58
C ALA A 243 14.07 8.65 9.65
N GLN A 244 14.69 8.89 8.49
CA GLN A 244 16.15 9.02 8.36
C GLN A 244 16.60 10.45 8.02
N GLY A 245 15.67 11.35 7.85
CA GLY A 245 15.93 12.74 7.52
C GLY A 245 14.63 13.52 7.30
N ASN A 246 14.77 14.78 6.88
CA ASN A 246 13.64 15.65 6.56
C ASN A 246 13.98 16.52 5.35
N ILE A 247 13.04 16.67 4.40
CA ILE A 247 13.25 17.43 3.15
C ILE A 247 13.58 18.91 3.39
N TYR A 248 13.26 19.46 4.55
CA TYR A 248 13.55 20.85 4.91
C TYR A 248 14.99 21.07 5.40
N SER A 249 15.72 19.99 5.71
CA SER A 249 17.10 20.04 6.21
C SER A 249 18.07 19.14 5.45
N ASP A 250 17.55 18.11 4.76
CA ASP A 250 18.39 17.09 4.13
C ASP A 250 18.10 16.98 2.63
N ASN A 251 19.11 16.58 1.86
CA ASN A 251 18.92 16.18 0.45
C ASN A 251 18.35 14.76 0.40
N LEU A 252 17.26 14.57 -0.35
CA LEU A 252 16.57 13.28 -0.46
C LEU A 252 17.47 12.16 -0.98
N ILE A 253 18.31 12.45 -1.99
CA ILE A 253 19.23 11.45 -2.56
C ILE A 253 20.35 11.10 -1.58
N ASP A 254 20.88 12.06 -0.84
CA ASP A 254 21.92 11.81 0.16
C ASP A 254 21.37 10.92 1.29
N VAL A 255 20.15 11.17 1.75
CA VAL A 255 19.47 10.32 2.73
C VAL A 255 19.25 8.92 2.15
N TRP A 256 18.72 8.82 0.91
CA TRP A 256 18.52 7.55 0.23
C TRP A 256 19.79 6.72 0.11
N ASP A 257 20.89 7.34 -0.29
CA ASP A 257 22.16 6.63 -0.53
C ASP A 257 22.83 6.23 0.78
N ASN A 258 22.87 7.12 1.77
CA ASN A 258 23.79 7.02 2.91
C ASN A 258 23.10 6.70 4.25
N LYS A 259 21.77 6.93 4.39
CA LYS A 259 21.09 6.77 5.68
C LYS A 259 20.10 5.59 5.72
N PHE A 260 19.90 4.88 4.59
CA PHE A 260 18.93 3.78 4.51
C PHE A 260 19.50 2.40 4.80
N GLU A 261 20.68 2.31 5.41
CA GLU A 261 21.34 1.03 5.76
C GLU A 261 20.43 0.14 6.60
N LYS A 262 19.72 0.70 7.59
CA LYS A 262 18.81 -0.06 8.46
C LYS A 262 17.70 -0.79 7.70
N PHE A 263 17.29 -0.30 6.53
CA PHE A 263 16.28 -0.95 5.68
C PHE A 263 16.88 -2.00 4.76
N ARG A 264 18.13 -1.85 4.37
CA ARG A 264 18.86 -2.71 3.43
C ARG A 264 19.56 -3.87 4.12
N ASN A 265 20.25 -3.58 5.21
CA ASN A 265 20.82 -4.60 6.09
C ASN A 265 19.82 -4.93 7.22
N ARG A 266 19.30 -6.15 7.21
CA ARG A 266 18.23 -6.61 8.10
C ARG A 266 18.73 -7.52 9.22
N GLU A 267 20.06 -7.64 9.44
CA GLU A 267 20.61 -8.49 10.50
C GLU A 267 20.16 -8.05 11.92
N TRP A 268 19.85 -6.78 12.13
CA TRP A 268 19.27 -6.28 13.37
C TRP A 268 17.89 -6.93 13.70
N ALA A 269 17.16 -7.39 12.70
CA ALA A 269 15.86 -8.06 12.87
C ALA A 269 16.01 -9.55 13.26
N ARG A 270 17.25 -10.06 13.38
CA ARG A 270 17.56 -11.41 13.85
C ARG A 270 17.51 -11.48 15.38
N CYS A 271 16.37 -11.15 15.94
CA CYS A 271 16.13 -11.14 17.40
C CYS A 271 14.78 -11.81 17.72
N GLY A 272 14.49 -12.02 18.99
CA GLY A 272 13.26 -12.67 19.43
C GLY A 272 12.98 -13.97 18.68
N VAL A 273 11.79 -14.10 18.12
CA VAL A 273 11.38 -15.31 17.36
C VAL A 273 12.15 -15.51 16.04
N CYS A 274 12.88 -14.50 15.57
CA CYS A 274 13.68 -14.55 14.37
C CYS A 274 15.15 -14.98 14.63
N ALA A 275 15.63 -14.96 15.87
CA ALA A 275 17.03 -15.21 16.22
C ALA A 275 17.58 -16.52 15.63
N ASN A 276 16.85 -17.61 15.82
CA ASN A 276 17.22 -18.95 15.34
C ASN A 276 16.26 -19.46 14.24
N CYS A 277 15.57 -18.55 13.53
CA CYS A 277 14.63 -18.96 12.51
C CYS A 277 15.33 -19.43 11.23
N ARG A 278 15.06 -20.67 10.81
CA ARG A 278 15.63 -21.26 9.58
C ARG A 278 15.24 -20.48 8.30
N GLU A 279 14.08 -19.80 8.33
CA GLU A 279 13.57 -19.04 7.19
C GLU A 279 14.10 -17.60 7.15
N PHE A 280 14.88 -17.16 8.14
CA PHE A 280 15.37 -15.77 8.17
C PHE A 280 16.10 -15.38 6.89
N LYS A 281 16.89 -16.28 6.32
CA LYS A 281 17.62 -16.06 5.04
C LYS A 281 16.68 -15.74 3.85
N ASN A 282 15.43 -16.20 3.90
CA ASN A 282 14.42 -16.00 2.85
C ASN A 282 13.54 -14.79 3.12
N CYS A 283 13.25 -14.48 4.38
CA CYS A 283 12.29 -13.43 4.75
C CYS A 283 12.95 -12.17 5.34
N LEU A 284 14.20 -12.25 5.80
CA LEU A 284 14.94 -11.15 6.43
C LEU A 284 14.13 -10.41 7.53
N GLY A 285 13.40 -11.17 8.35
CA GLY A 285 12.54 -10.64 9.40
C GLY A 285 11.17 -10.13 8.92
N GLY A 286 10.81 -10.27 7.64
CA GLY A 286 9.51 -9.82 7.15
C GLY A 286 9.43 -8.32 6.85
N ALA A 287 8.23 -7.74 6.87
CA ALA A 287 8.04 -6.32 6.51
C ALA A 287 8.47 -5.38 7.64
N MET A 288 9.05 -4.25 7.26
CA MET A 288 9.54 -3.22 8.20
C MET A 288 8.46 -2.72 9.17
N HIS A 289 7.24 -2.54 8.68
CA HIS A 289 6.13 -2.03 9.50
C HIS A 289 5.64 -3.02 10.57
N LEU A 290 6.07 -4.27 10.51
CA LEU A 290 5.77 -5.29 11.51
C LEU A 290 6.80 -5.37 12.65
N HIS A 291 7.81 -4.48 12.68
CA HIS A 291 8.81 -4.46 13.72
C HIS A 291 8.59 -3.34 14.72
N THR A 292 8.84 -3.64 15.99
CA THR A 292 8.94 -2.62 17.03
C THR A 292 10.24 -1.83 16.85
N VAL A 293 10.21 -0.53 17.10
CA VAL A 293 11.40 0.34 16.97
C VAL A 293 12.41 0.06 18.07
N ASP A 294 11.90 -0.23 19.27
CA ASP A 294 12.73 -0.28 20.49
C ASP A 294 13.49 -1.60 20.60
N SER A 295 12.83 -2.75 20.39
CA SER A 295 13.47 -4.07 20.49
C SER A 295 13.89 -4.65 19.14
N GLY A 296 13.37 -4.15 18.04
CA GLY A 296 13.55 -4.74 16.71
C GLY A 296 12.76 -6.05 16.48
N GLU A 297 12.00 -6.51 17.47
CA GLU A 297 11.24 -7.74 17.38
C GLU A 297 10.05 -7.60 16.42
N ILE A 298 9.74 -8.70 15.75
CA ILE A 298 8.56 -8.75 14.88
C ILE A 298 7.29 -8.94 15.71
N MET A 299 6.33 -8.05 15.53
CA MET A 299 5.04 -8.10 16.21
C MET A 299 4.13 -9.21 15.69
N GLU A 300 4.26 -9.53 14.39
CA GLU A 300 3.46 -10.57 13.74
C GLU A 300 4.26 -11.29 12.66
N CYS A 301 4.32 -12.63 12.72
CA CYS A 301 4.99 -13.46 11.73
C CYS A 301 3.98 -14.33 10.97
N HIS A 302 3.63 -13.94 9.76
CA HIS A 302 2.67 -14.65 8.91
C HIS A 302 3.13 -16.07 8.56
N TRP A 303 4.43 -16.27 8.30
CA TRP A 303 4.95 -17.61 8.05
C TRP A 303 4.67 -18.57 9.22
N ARG A 304 4.88 -18.12 10.47
CA ARG A 304 4.60 -18.96 11.67
C ARG A 304 3.12 -19.25 11.85
N LYS A 305 2.23 -18.37 11.40
CA LYS A 305 0.79 -18.63 11.39
C LYS A 305 0.37 -19.70 10.36
N LEU A 306 1.21 -19.96 9.35
CA LEU A 306 0.88 -20.90 8.24
C LEU A 306 1.51 -22.29 8.39
N ILE A 307 2.30 -22.51 9.45
CA ILE A 307 2.91 -23.82 9.79
C ILE A 307 2.25 -24.44 11.05
#